data_1b9448a0f616aad18f39335a76993aae
#
_entry.id   1b9448a0f616aad18f39335a76993aae
#
_cell.length_a   1.000
_cell.length_b   1.000
_cell.length_c   1.000
_cell.angle_alpha   90.00
_cell.angle_beta   90.00
_cell.angle_gamma   90.00
#
_symmetry.space_group_name_H-M   'P 1'
#
loop_
_entity.id
_entity.type
_entity.pdbx_description
1 polymer ?
#
loop_
_entity_poly.entity_id
_entity_poly.type
_entity_poly.pdbx_seq_one_letter_code
_entity_poly.pdbx_strand_id
1 'polypeptide(L)'
;MAVLETIRVKLGVLITVLIAVALLSFIIDPSTLQSVSSSMSSKYDVGEIDGKSISYTDFQTDVDKFTTINEIITGSSVQNEQQQISIRDAAWQSLIDKHLFVKNAKAAGLSVGEEEMVDIISGEINSNVISQNPAFLDENGNFSREALLQFINYIDTDETGRLKMYWDYLQSAAQTQQYYAKYMSLFAQSNFPNALMLAEQVAENNNTFDVEFVMLPYGFENDSTIVVSDSEIRKYYDAHKKFYKQQASRD
;
A
#
# COMPACT_ATOMS: atom_id res chain seq x y z
N MET A 1 41.95 -59.14 -7.11
CA MET A 1 42.45 -57.76 -7.18
C MET A 1 41.45 -56.84 -7.85
N ALA A 2 40.59 -57.29 -8.78
CA ALA A 2 39.58 -56.43 -9.46
C ALA A 2 38.47 -55.85 -8.56
N VAL A 3 38.10 -56.49 -7.47
CA VAL A 3 37.03 -56.02 -6.57
C VAL A 3 37.46 -54.80 -5.76
N LEU A 4 38.71 -54.78 -5.30
CA LEU A 4 39.27 -53.63 -4.55
C LEU A 4 39.46 -52.37 -5.42
N GLU A 5 39.80 -52.56 -6.68
CA GLU A 5 39.95 -51.48 -7.64
C GLU A 5 38.59 -50.85 -8.02
N THR A 6 37.56 -51.66 -8.19
CA THR A 6 36.18 -51.20 -8.45
C THR A 6 35.59 -50.45 -7.26
N ILE A 7 35.85 -50.91 -6.04
CA ILE A 7 35.44 -50.23 -4.80
C ILE A 7 36.14 -48.90 -4.66
N ARG A 8 37.46 -48.82 -4.91
CA ARG A 8 38.25 -47.59 -4.80
C ARG A 8 37.82 -46.53 -5.81
N VAL A 9 37.52 -46.92 -7.05
CA VAL A 9 37.08 -45.99 -8.10
C VAL A 9 35.64 -45.50 -7.82
N LYS A 10 34.71 -46.40 -7.49
CA LYS A 10 33.29 -46.01 -7.21
C LYS A 10 33.15 -45.21 -5.91
N LEU A 11 33.85 -45.59 -4.83
CA LEU A 11 33.86 -44.83 -3.59
C LEU A 11 34.59 -43.49 -3.74
N GLY A 12 35.66 -43.42 -4.52
CA GLY A 12 36.34 -42.16 -4.83
C GLY A 12 35.45 -41.18 -5.52
N VAL A 13 34.70 -41.60 -6.57
CA VAL A 13 33.72 -40.76 -7.26
C VAL A 13 32.59 -40.31 -6.30
N LEU A 14 32.07 -41.22 -5.47
CA LEU A 14 31.02 -40.94 -4.52
C LEU A 14 31.47 -39.88 -3.48
N ILE A 15 32.69 -40.01 -2.93
CA ILE A 15 33.28 -39.06 -2.00
C ILE A 15 33.48 -37.72 -2.68
N THR A 16 33.99 -37.68 -3.92
CA THR A 16 34.18 -36.42 -4.67
C THR A 16 32.85 -35.68 -4.91
N VAL A 17 31.79 -36.43 -5.28
CA VAL A 17 30.45 -35.86 -5.44
C VAL A 17 29.90 -35.35 -4.12
N LEU A 18 30.11 -36.06 -3.02
CA LEU A 18 29.65 -35.63 -1.69
C LEU A 18 30.37 -34.37 -1.22
N ILE A 19 31.68 -34.27 -1.46
CA ILE A 19 32.48 -33.06 -1.18
C ILE A 19 32.03 -31.90 -2.07
N ALA A 20 31.78 -32.13 -3.35
CA ALA A 20 31.28 -31.12 -4.28
C ALA A 20 29.91 -30.58 -3.86
N VAL A 21 28.98 -31.46 -3.43
CA VAL A 21 27.67 -31.07 -2.90
C VAL A 21 27.81 -30.30 -1.59
N ALA A 22 28.71 -30.71 -0.70
CA ALA A 22 28.96 -30.01 0.55
C ALA A 22 29.53 -28.59 0.32
N LEU A 23 30.47 -28.45 -0.63
CA LEU A 23 31.01 -27.12 -1.01
C LEU A 23 29.98 -26.27 -1.71
N LEU A 24 29.16 -26.83 -2.59
CA LEU A 24 28.04 -26.13 -3.21
C LEU A 24 27.01 -25.66 -2.16
N SER A 25 26.71 -26.48 -1.16
CA SER A 25 25.82 -26.13 -0.06
C SER A 25 26.36 -24.99 0.82
N PHE A 26 27.68 -24.84 0.88
CA PHE A 26 28.33 -23.74 1.63
C PHE A 26 28.39 -22.43 0.83
N ILE A 27 28.44 -22.51 -0.51
CA ILE A 27 28.49 -21.36 -1.42
C ILE A 27 27.07 -20.79 -1.67
N ILE A 28 26.05 -21.66 -1.62
CA ILE A 28 24.66 -21.24 -1.83
C ILE A 28 24.18 -20.58 -0.53
N ASP A 29 24.08 -19.25 -0.55
CA ASP A 29 23.48 -18.47 0.52
C ASP A 29 22.03 -18.97 0.77
N PRO A 30 21.63 -19.22 2.03
CA PRO A 30 20.25 -19.59 2.37
C PRO A 30 19.18 -18.67 1.78
N SER A 31 19.49 -17.39 1.59
CA SER A 31 18.59 -16.42 0.94
C SER A 31 18.33 -16.74 -0.54
N THR A 32 19.33 -17.28 -1.25
CA THR A 32 19.17 -17.68 -2.67
C THR A 32 18.33 -18.96 -2.80
N LEU A 33 18.46 -19.91 -1.87
CA LEU A 33 17.61 -21.11 -1.83
C LEU A 33 16.15 -20.77 -1.52
N GLN A 34 15.93 -19.79 -0.65
CA GLN A 34 14.60 -19.32 -0.29
C GLN A 34 13.92 -18.61 -1.47
N SER A 35 14.67 -17.80 -2.24
CA SER A 35 14.14 -17.15 -3.45
C SER A 35 13.83 -18.13 -4.58
N VAL A 36 14.60 -19.21 -4.74
CA VAL A 36 14.34 -20.27 -5.73
C VAL A 36 13.17 -21.16 -5.31
N SER A 37 13.03 -21.47 -4.01
CA SER A 37 11.90 -22.27 -3.53
C SER A 37 10.59 -21.52 -3.57
N SER A 38 10.58 -20.21 -3.32
CA SER A 38 9.39 -19.36 -3.41
C SER A 38 8.91 -19.21 -4.86
N SER A 39 9.81 -19.14 -5.83
CA SER A 39 9.44 -19.07 -7.26
C SER A 39 8.87 -20.39 -7.82
N MET A 40 9.09 -21.53 -7.16
CA MET A 40 8.51 -22.82 -7.56
C MET A 40 7.16 -23.14 -6.90
N SER A 41 6.69 -22.34 -5.96
CA SER A 41 5.52 -22.63 -5.14
C SER A 41 4.40 -21.59 -5.28
N SER A 42 3.88 -21.41 -6.50
CA SER A 42 2.65 -20.60 -6.73
C SER A 42 1.44 -21.06 -5.89
N LYS A 43 1.56 -22.21 -5.24
CA LYS A 43 0.53 -22.80 -4.38
C LYS A 43 0.33 -22.06 -3.04
N TYR A 44 1.25 -21.16 -2.68
CA TYR A 44 1.24 -20.38 -1.45
C TYR A 44 1.30 -18.87 -1.69
N ASP A 45 0.89 -18.42 -2.89
CA ASP A 45 0.82 -17.01 -3.19
C ASP A 45 -0.39 -16.39 -2.48
N VAL A 46 -0.16 -15.25 -1.84
CA VAL A 46 -1.21 -14.48 -1.15
C VAL A 46 -2.09 -13.75 -2.16
N GLY A 47 -1.51 -13.38 -3.28
CA GLY A 47 -2.18 -12.65 -4.36
C GLY A 47 -1.24 -12.27 -5.49
N GLU A 48 -1.75 -11.47 -6.42
CA GLU A 48 -1.02 -10.99 -7.58
C GLU A 48 -1.19 -9.48 -7.69
N ILE A 49 -0.09 -8.76 -7.93
CA ILE A 49 -0.07 -7.30 -8.13
C ILE A 49 0.64 -7.01 -9.46
N ASP A 50 -0.07 -6.43 -10.42
CA ASP A 50 0.46 -6.05 -11.73
C ASP A 50 1.19 -7.21 -12.45
N GLY A 51 0.59 -8.41 -12.45
CA GLY A 51 1.14 -9.61 -13.07
C GLY A 51 2.27 -10.28 -12.29
N LYS A 52 2.59 -9.77 -11.10
CA LYS A 52 3.60 -10.35 -10.21
C LYS A 52 2.94 -11.05 -9.03
N SER A 53 3.16 -12.35 -8.90
CA SER A 53 2.76 -13.13 -7.73
C SER A 53 3.51 -12.66 -6.48
N ILE A 54 2.78 -12.55 -5.37
CA ILE A 54 3.31 -12.21 -4.05
C ILE A 54 3.27 -13.48 -3.20
N SER A 55 4.44 -13.97 -2.84
CA SER A 55 4.54 -15.17 -2.02
C SER A 55 4.08 -14.91 -0.58
N TYR A 56 3.58 -15.94 0.10
CA TYR A 56 3.21 -15.85 1.51
C TYR A 56 4.41 -15.41 2.38
N THR A 57 5.60 -15.89 2.06
CA THR A 57 6.83 -15.56 2.80
C THR A 57 7.18 -14.09 2.70
N ASP A 58 7.12 -13.52 1.47
CA ASP A 58 7.40 -12.11 1.26
C ASP A 58 6.37 -11.23 1.97
N PHE A 59 5.08 -11.59 1.84
CA PHE A 59 4.01 -10.90 2.54
C PHE A 59 4.17 -10.95 4.06
N GLN A 60 4.50 -12.13 4.62
CA GLN A 60 4.69 -12.28 6.06
C GLN A 60 5.88 -11.45 6.56
N THR A 61 6.97 -11.37 5.77
CA THR A 61 8.11 -10.51 6.10
C THR A 61 7.69 -9.03 6.20
N ASP A 62 6.85 -8.55 5.29
CA ASP A 62 6.32 -7.20 5.37
C ASP A 62 5.36 -7.04 6.56
N VAL A 63 4.51 -8.03 6.86
CA VAL A 63 3.64 -8.01 8.06
C VAL A 63 4.47 -7.92 9.35
N ASP A 64 5.54 -8.69 9.46
CA ASP A 64 6.44 -8.66 10.64
C ASP A 64 7.14 -7.29 10.76
N LYS A 65 7.55 -6.70 9.65
CA LYS A 65 8.09 -5.34 9.59
C LYS A 65 7.06 -4.32 10.08
N PHE A 66 5.84 -4.34 9.56
CA PHE A 66 4.77 -3.42 9.98
C PHE A 66 4.33 -3.64 11.42
N THR A 67 4.40 -4.89 11.93
CA THR A 67 4.19 -5.20 13.35
C THR A 67 5.22 -4.47 14.21
N THR A 68 6.49 -4.58 13.86
CA THR A 68 7.57 -3.90 14.59
C THR A 68 7.43 -2.37 14.52
N ILE A 69 7.08 -1.83 13.35
CA ILE A 69 6.80 -0.40 13.18
C ILE A 69 5.66 0.05 14.08
N ASN A 70 4.56 -0.70 14.12
CA ASN A 70 3.43 -0.40 14.99
C ASN A 70 3.83 -0.43 16.48
N GLU A 71 4.65 -1.38 16.89
CA GLU A 71 5.19 -1.44 18.25
C GLU A 71 6.06 -0.22 18.61
N ILE A 72 6.87 0.26 17.66
CA ILE A 72 7.69 1.48 17.85
C ILE A 72 6.80 2.70 18.02
N ILE A 73 5.76 2.83 17.19
CA ILE A 73 4.85 3.99 17.20
C ILE A 73 3.97 3.99 18.46
N THR A 74 3.43 2.83 18.85
CA THR A 74 2.45 2.72 19.94
C THR A 74 3.09 2.45 21.31
N GLY A 75 4.37 2.05 21.35
CA GLY A 75 5.07 1.61 22.55
C GLY A 75 4.53 0.31 23.16
N SER A 76 3.68 -0.41 22.44
CA SER A 76 3.05 -1.64 22.93
C SER A 76 2.96 -2.70 21.82
N SER A 77 3.04 -3.97 22.23
CA SER A 77 2.84 -5.09 21.30
C SER A 77 1.39 -5.19 20.85
N VAL A 78 1.20 -5.77 19.68
CA VAL A 78 -0.12 -5.99 19.06
C VAL A 78 -0.94 -6.95 19.92
N GLN A 79 -2.10 -6.52 20.43
CA GLN A 79 -2.86 -7.25 21.44
C GLN A 79 -4.20 -7.78 20.94
N ASN A 80 -4.72 -7.29 19.80
CA ASN A 80 -6.05 -7.67 19.35
C ASN A 80 -6.08 -7.97 17.84
N GLU A 81 -7.12 -8.70 17.43
CA GLU A 81 -7.33 -9.12 16.04
C GLU A 81 -7.48 -7.93 15.09
N GLN A 82 -8.15 -6.86 15.52
CA GLN A 82 -8.36 -5.67 14.69
C GLN A 82 -7.03 -4.99 14.34
N GLN A 83 -6.10 -4.91 15.29
CA GLN A 83 -4.74 -4.39 15.02
C GLN A 83 -3.98 -5.28 14.04
N GLN A 84 -4.10 -6.61 14.19
CA GLN A 84 -3.47 -7.54 13.24
C GLN A 84 -4.02 -7.39 11.82
N ILE A 85 -5.33 -7.20 11.67
CA ILE A 85 -5.96 -6.93 10.37
C ILE A 85 -5.41 -5.63 9.79
N SER A 86 -5.39 -4.53 10.56
CA SER A 86 -4.87 -3.24 10.11
C SER A 86 -3.40 -3.30 9.68
N ILE A 87 -2.58 -4.08 10.39
CA ILE A 87 -1.17 -4.29 10.03
C ILE A 87 -1.04 -5.05 8.71
N ARG A 88 -1.83 -6.10 8.51
CA ARG A 88 -1.85 -6.87 7.26
C ARG A 88 -2.31 -6.01 6.09
N ASP A 89 -3.33 -5.19 6.29
CA ASP A 89 -3.81 -4.26 5.28
C ASP A 89 -2.74 -3.23 4.94
N ALA A 90 -2.04 -2.67 5.93
CA ALA A 90 -0.93 -1.74 5.70
C ALA A 90 0.24 -2.39 4.94
N ALA A 91 0.61 -3.63 5.28
CA ALA A 91 1.62 -4.39 4.57
C ALA A 91 1.21 -4.65 3.10
N TRP A 92 -0.05 -5.04 2.87
CA TRP A 92 -0.57 -5.25 1.53
C TRP A 92 -0.61 -3.97 0.72
N GLN A 93 -1.06 -2.86 1.30
CA GLN A 93 -1.07 -1.55 0.65
C GLN A 93 0.34 -1.10 0.27
N SER A 94 1.34 -1.32 1.13
CA SER A 94 2.74 -1.02 0.83
C SER A 94 3.27 -1.81 -0.38
N LEU A 95 2.87 -3.07 -0.53
CA LEU A 95 3.20 -3.88 -1.71
C LEU A 95 2.51 -3.36 -2.97
N ILE A 96 1.25 -2.95 -2.88
CA ILE A 96 0.54 -2.30 -3.99
C ILE A 96 1.26 -1.02 -4.41
N ASP A 97 1.60 -0.15 -3.46
CA ASP A 97 2.30 1.10 -3.74
C ASP A 97 3.65 0.84 -4.43
N LYS A 98 4.41 -0.12 -3.95
CA LYS A 98 5.71 -0.48 -4.50
C LYS A 98 5.62 -1.10 -5.90
N HIS A 99 4.75 -2.10 -6.08
CA HIS A 99 4.74 -2.93 -7.29
C HIS A 99 3.82 -2.38 -8.38
N LEU A 100 2.81 -1.61 -8.03
CA LEU A 100 1.87 -1.02 -8.98
C LEU A 100 2.13 0.48 -9.15
N PHE A 101 1.97 1.27 -8.08
CA PHE A 101 1.98 2.72 -8.18
C PHE A 101 3.36 3.28 -8.49
N VAL A 102 4.37 3.04 -7.64
CA VAL A 102 5.73 3.62 -7.82
C VAL A 102 6.38 3.09 -9.09
N LYS A 103 6.15 1.83 -9.45
CA LYS A 103 6.61 1.25 -10.72
C LYS A 103 6.06 2.02 -11.92
N ASN A 104 4.75 2.26 -11.94
CA ASN A 104 4.08 2.96 -13.04
C ASN A 104 4.43 4.46 -13.07
N ALA A 105 4.56 5.09 -11.90
CA ALA A 105 5.02 6.48 -11.80
C ALA A 105 6.43 6.66 -12.38
N LYS A 106 7.35 5.75 -12.07
CA LYS A 106 8.69 5.73 -12.67
C LYS A 106 8.65 5.49 -14.19
N ALA A 107 7.81 4.58 -14.65
CA ALA A 107 7.63 4.32 -16.09
C ALA A 107 7.04 5.54 -16.83
N ALA A 108 6.23 6.36 -16.16
CA ALA A 108 5.74 7.64 -16.65
C ALA A 108 6.78 8.78 -16.63
N GLY A 109 8.01 8.49 -16.20
CA GLY A 109 9.11 9.46 -16.16
C GLY A 109 9.19 10.28 -14.86
N LEU A 110 8.38 9.97 -13.84
CA LEU A 110 8.50 10.61 -12.55
C LEU A 110 9.70 10.06 -11.78
N SER A 111 10.44 10.94 -11.12
CA SER A 111 11.54 10.57 -10.24
C SER A 111 11.50 11.39 -8.95
N VAL A 112 11.97 10.81 -7.87
CA VAL A 112 12.25 11.50 -6.62
C VAL A 112 13.73 11.28 -6.34
N GLY A 113 14.53 12.35 -6.50
CA GLY A 113 15.98 12.31 -6.37
C GLY A 113 16.47 12.39 -4.92
N GLU A 114 17.78 12.20 -4.73
CA GLU A 114 18.39 12.29 -3.40
C GLU A 114 18.28 13.69 -2.80
N GLU A 115 18.54 14.74 -3.58
CA GLU A 115 18.43 16.13 -3.14
C GLU A 115 17.00 16.44 -2.67
N GLU A 116 16.00 16.01 -3.45
CA GLU A 116 14.59 16.18 -3.10
C GLU A 116 14.21 15.41 -1.82
N MET A 117 14.79 14.22 -1.62
CA MET A 117 14.59 13.48 -0.36
C MET A 117 15.24 14.20 0.83
N VAL A 118 16.37 14.85 0.65
CA VAL A 118 16.98 15.70 1.69
C VAL A 118 16.04 16.85 2.03
N ASP A 119 15.46 17.52 1.04
CA ASP A 119 14.50 18.62 1.25
C ASP A 119 13.24 18.17 1.98
N ILE A 120 12.73 16.97 1.65
CA ILE A 120 11.59 16.36 2.35
C ILE A 120 11.92 16.06 3.81
N ILE A 121 13.08 15.47 4.07
CA ILE A 121 13.52 15.09 5.42
C ILE A 121 13.84 16.34 6.24
N SER A 122 14.44 17.37 5.64
CA SER A 122 14.77 18.62 6.32
C SER A 122 13.55 19.51 6.63
N GLY A 123 12.39 19.21 6.03
CA GLY A 123 11.16 19.97 6.17
C GLY A 123 11.02 21.12 5.18
N GLU A 124 11.91 21.27 4.20
CA GLU A 124 11.80 22.25 3.10
C GLU A 124 10.61 21.90 2.20
N ILE A 125 10.46 20.60 1.90
CA ILE A 125 9.28 20.05 1.22
C ILE A 125 8.39 19.39 2.28
N ASN A 126 7.13 19.84 2.38
CA ASN A 126 6.21 19.30 3.37
C ASN A 126 5.83 17.85 3.08
N SER A 127 6.14 16.97 4.02
CA SER A 127 5.71 15.57 4.05
C SER A 127 5.02 15.27 5.36
N ASN A 128 3.75 14.89 5.30
CA ASN A 128 3.00 14.49 6.49
C ASN A 128 3.63 13.30 7.21
N VAL A 129 4.30 12.42 6.48
CA VAL A 129 5.01 11.26 7.04
C VAL A 129 6.11 11.70 8.01
N ILE A 130 6.80 12.80 7.71
CA ILE A 130 7.87 13.36 8.55
C ILE A 130 7.32 14.40 9.50
N SER A 131 6.58 15.40 8.99
CA SER A 131 6.15 16.55 9.76
C SER A 131 5.07 16.28 10.82
N GLN A 132 4.32 15.18 10.66
CA GLN A 132 3.28 14.77 11.64
C GLN A 132 3.71 13.53 12.46
N ASN A 133 4.96 13.08 12.31
CA ASN A 133 5.44 11.95 13.08
C ASN A 133 5.66 12.35 14.55
N PRO A 134 5.01 11.69 15.51
CA PRO A 134 5.12 12.02 16.94
C PRO A 134 6.55 12.08 17.47
N ALA A 135 7.47 11.28 16.89
CA ALA A 135 8.88 11.27 17.28
C ALA A 135 9.64 12.55 16.88
N PHE A 136 9.07 13.38 16.00
CA PHE A 136 9.70 14.59 15.45
C PHE A 136 8.92 15.85 15.78
N LEU A 137 7.98 15.80 16.73
CA LEU A 137 7.23 16.97 17.19
C LEU A 137 7.84 17.56 18.46
N ASP A 138 7.73 18.88 18.59
CA ASP A 138 8.04 19.59 19.82
C ASP A 138 6.87 19.49 20.83
N GLU A 139 7.04 20.08 22.01
CA GLU A 139 6.02 20.12 23.07
C GLU A 139 4.71 20.81 22.65
N ASN A 140 4.75 21.63 21.58
CA ASN A 140 3.60 22.34 21.04
C ASN A 140 2.94 21.58 19.87
N GLY A 141 3.46 20.41 19.51
CA GLY A 141 2.98 19.60 18.39
C GLY A 141 3.44 20.07 17.01
N ASN A 142 4.47 20.93 16.93
CA ASN A 142 5.07 21.35 15.66
C ASN A 142 6.28 20.49 15.32
N PHE A 143 6.56 20.37 14.03
CA PHE A 143 7.75 19.67 13.55
C PHE A 143 9.02 20.30 14.12
N SER A 144 9.88 19.48 14.74
CA SER A 144 11.16 19.85 15.31
C SER A 144 12.30 19.17 14.55
N ARG A 145 13.07 19.97 13.83
CA ARG A 145 14.29 19.52 13.16
C ARG A 145 15.33 18.98 14.16
N GLU A 146 15.36 19.52 15.36
CA GLU A 146 16.26 19.08 16.41
C GLU A 146 15.90 17.66 16.89
N ALA A 147 14.61 17.38 17.10
CA ALA A 147 14.13 16.05 17.45
C ALA A 147 14.46 15.01 16.35
N LEU A 148 14.29 15.40 15.08
CA LEU A 148 14.66 14.56 13.95
C LEU A 148 16.18 14.25 13.93
N LEU A 149 17.03 15.26 14.13
CA LEU A 149 18.48 15.05 14.15
C LEU A 149 18.92 14.18 15.34
N GLN A 150 18.28 14.35 16.50
CA GLN A 150 18.52 13.48 17.65
C GLN A 150 18.13 12.04 17.33
N PHE A 151 16.96 11.83 16.71
CA PHE A 151 16.53 10.49 16.29
C PHE A 151 17.52 9.85 15.32
N ILE A 152 17.99 10.57 14.30
CA ILE A 152 18.98 10.07 13.34
C ILE A 152 20.29 9.66 14.06
N ASN A 153 20.77 10.45 15.01
CA ASN A 153 21.96 10.11 15.79
C ASN A 153 21.76 8.87 16.68
N TYR A 154 20.51 8.59 17.11
CA TYR A 154 20.19 7.40 17.89
C TYR A 154 20.17 6.11 17.06
N ILE A 155 19.92 6.20 15.75
CA ILE A 155 19.88 5.01 14.86
C ILE A 155 21.18 4.22 14.94
N ASP A 156 22.33 4.91 14.93
CA ASP A 156 23.65 4.28 14.95
C ASP A 156 23.98 3.60 16.30
N THR A 157 23.25 3.94 17.34
CA THR A 157 23.42 3.35 18.69
C THR A 157 22.45 2.21 18.97
N ASP A 158 21.47 1.98 18.10
CA ASP A 158 20.50 0.91 18.25
C ASP A 158 21.04 -0.44 17.76
N GLU A 159 21.57 -1.24 18.67
CA GLU A 159 22.07 -2.59 18.40
C GLU A 159 20.99 -3.55 17.88
N THR A 160 19.70 -3.23 18.09
CA THR A 160 18.56 -4.08 17.64
C THR A 160 18.23 -3.88 16.16
N GLY A 161 18.66 -2.78 15.55
CA GLY A 161 18.34 -2.39 14.18
C GLY A 161 16.89 -1.97 13.96
N ARG A 162 16.07 -1.89 15.02
CA ARG A 162 14.63 -1.53 14.91
C ARG A 162 14.45 -0.08 14.51
N LEU A 163 15.26 0.84 15.05
CA LEU A 163 15.19 2.26 14.68
C LEU A 163 15.60 2.47 13.23
N LYS A 164 16.63 1.74 12.77
CA LYS A 164 17.04 1.77 11.36
C LYS A 164 15.93 1.30 10.45
N MET A 165 15.29 0.18 10.76
CA MET A 165 14.15 -0.34 9.99
C MET A 165 12.98 0.66 9.96
N TYR A 166 12.69 1.32 11.07
CA TYR A 166 11.67 2.35 11.14
C TYR A 166 12.03 3.57 10.29
N TRP A 167 13.29 3.99 10.32
CA TRP A 167 13.79 5.09 9.49
C TRP A 167 13.70 4.77 7.99
N ASP A 168 14.13 3.58 7.59
CA ASP A 168 14.05 3.11 6.21
C ASP A 168 12.57 3.09 5.73
N TYR A 169 11.65 2.71 6.61
CA TYR A 169 10.21 2.80 6.35
C TYR A 169 9.74 4.24 6.15
N LEU A 170 10.11 5.17 7.03
CA LEU A 170 9.71 6.58 6.92
C LEU A 170 10.23 7.21 5.62
N GLN A 171 11.48 6.94 5.26
CA GLN A 171 12.05 7.40 3.99
C GLN A 171 11.26 6.84 2.79
N SER A 172 10.96 5.56 2.80
CA SER A 172 10.20 4.91 1.73
C SER A 172 8.77 5.45 1.63
N ALA A 173 8.11 5.67 2.77
CA ALA A 173 6.77 6.23 2.83
C ALA A 173 6.74 7.69 2.36
N ALA A 174 7.71 8.52 2.77
CA ALA A 174 7.84 9.90 2.32
C ALA A 174 8.14 9.98 0.81
N GLN A 175 8.99 9.11 0.30
CA GLN A 175 9.25 9.00 -1.14
C GLN A 175 7.99 8.62 -1.92
N THR A 176 7.23 7.65 -1.43
CA THR A 176 5.96 7.23 -2.04
C THR A 176 4.93 8.37 -2.02
N GLN A 177 4.82 9.09 -0.90
CA GLN A 177 3.97 10.28 -0.80
C GLN A 177 4.35 11.34 -1.85
N GLN A 178 5.64 11.56 -2.07
CA GLN A 178 6.12 12.52 -3.08
C GLN A 178 5.81 12.06 -4.50
N TYR A 179 5.91 10.75 -4.80
CA TYR A 179 5.43 10.22 -6.09
C TYR A 179 3.94 10.49 -6.29
N TYR A 180 3.11 10.30 -5.25
CA TYR A 180 1.68 10.62 -5.31
C TYR A 180 1.45 12.11 -5.57
N ALA A 181 2.17 12.99 -4.88
CA ALA A 181 2.06 14.44 -5.07
C ALA A 181 2.41 14.85 -6.52
N LYS A 182 3.52 14.32 -7.06
CA LYS A 182 3.92 14.58 -8.45
C LYS A 182 2.90 14.03 -9.45
N TYR A 183 2.41 12.83 -9.24
CA TYR A 183 1.43 12.20 -10.11
C TYR A 183 0.12 13.00 -10.13
N MET A 184 -0.38 13.39 -8.96
CA MET A 184 -1.58 14.22 -8.86
C MET A 184 -1.37 15.61 -9.49
N SER A 185 -0.18 16.19 -9.36
CA SER A 185 0.17 17.45 -10.01
C SER A 185 0.13 17.38 -11.53
N LEU A 186 0.53 16.24 -12.13
CA LEU A 186 0.40 16.03 -13.58
C LEU A 186 -1.07 16.11 -14.01
N PHE A 187 -1.98 15.47 -13.27
CA PHE A 187 -3.41 15.53 -13.60
C PHE A 187 -3.98 16.92 -13.40
N ALA A 188 -3.66 17.57 -12.28
CA ALA A 188 -4.13 18.91 -11.98
C ALA A 188 -3.66 19.91 -13.06
N GLN A 189 -2.41 19.80 -13.49
CA GLN A 189 -1.83 20.68 -14.50
C GLN A 189 -2.21 20.30 -15.93
N SER A 190 -2.64 19.08 -16.20
CA SER A 190 -3.13 18.67 -17.52
C SER A 190 -4.51 19.24 -17.85
N ASN A 191 -5.27 19.63 -16.85
CA ASN A 191 -6.61 20.21 -16.99
C ASN A 191 -6.54 21.73 -17.04
N PHE A 192 -5.96 22.28 -18.12
CA PHE A 192 -5.95 23.73 -18.35
C PHE A 192 -7.32 24.18 -18.89
N PRO A 193 -8.07 25.00 -18.12
CA PRO A 193 -9.27 25.62 -18.68
C PRO A 193 -8.87 26.55 -19.83
N ASN A 194 -9.43 26.34 -21.02
CA ASN A 194 -9.23 27.27 -22.13
C ASN A 194 -9.98 28.58 -21.84
N ALA A 195 -9.65 29.66 -22.57
CA ALA A 195 -10.25 30.98 -22.36
C ALA A 195 -11.78 30.97 -22.48
N LEU A 196 -12.35 30.10 -23.30
CA LEU A 196 -13.80 29.95 -23.47
C LEU A 196 -14.44 29.32 -22.23
N MET A 197 -13.87 28.24 -21.69
CA MET A 197 -14.35 27.60 -20.45
C MET A 197 -14.25 28.55 -19.26
N LEU A 198 -13.18 29.33 -19.19
CA LEU A 198 -13.00 30.33 -18.12
C LEU A 198 -14.06 31.44 -18.23
N ALA A 199 -14.32 31.93 -19.46
CA ALA A 199 -15.36 32.94 -19.69
C ALA A 199 -16.76 32.43 -19.36
N GLU A 200 -17.06 31.17 -19.69
CA GLU A 200 -18.33 30.51 -19.36
C GLU A 200 -18.49 30.34 -17.86
N GLN A 201 -17.47 29.89 -17.15
CA GLN A 201 -17.48 29.74 -15.70
C GLN A 201 -17.63 31.10 -14.97
N VAL A 202 -17.00 32.16 -15.48
CA VAL A 202 -17.17 33.52 -14.95
C VAL A 202 -18.59 34.01 -15.22
N ALA A 203 -19.14 33.76 -16.41
CA ALA A 203 -20.51 34.12 -16.74
C ALA A 203 -21.54 33.38 -15.85
N GLU A 204 -21.35 32.08 -15.63
CA GLU A 204 -22.20 31.27 -14.74
C GLU A 204 -22.15 31.76 -13.29
N ASN A 205 -20.97 32.06 -12.76
CA ASN A 205 -20.82 32.57 -11.40
C ASN A 205 -21.39 33.96 -11.17
N ASN A 206 -21.49 34.78 -12.24
CA ASN A 206 -22.04 36.13 -12.19
C ASN A 206 -23.54 36.15 -12.50
N ASN A 207 -24.11 35.05 -12.99
CA ASN A 207 -25.55 34.96 -13.23
C ASN A 207 -26.27 34.65 -11.92
N THR A 208 -27.07 35.58 -11.46
CA THR A 208 -28.01 35.38 -10.35
C THR A 208 -29.42 35.19 -10.91
N PHE A 209 -30.10 34.17 -10.41
CA PHE A 209 -31.49 33.89 -10.77
C PHE A 209 -32.38 34.12 -9.53
N ASP A 210 -33.45 34.85 -9.70
CA ASP A 210 -34.52 34.85 -8.73
C ASP A 210 -35.44 33.67 -9.01
N VAL A 211 -35.56 32.79 -8.05
CA VAL A 211 -36.37 31.56 -8.19
C VAL A 211 -37.51 31.60 -7.19
N GLU A 212 -38.73 31.50 -7.71
CA GLU A 212 -39.90 31.22 -6.90
C GLU A 212 -40.27 29.76 -7.05
N PHE A 213 -40.48 29.07 -5.95
CA PHE A 213 -40.87 27.64 -6.00
C PHE A 213 -42.01 27.37 -5.00
N VAL A 214 -42.88 26.45 -5.39
CA VAL A 214 -43.92 25.90 -4.52
C VAL A 214 -43.55 24.46 -4.18
N MET A 215 -43.38 24.18 -2.91
CA MET A 215 -43.11 22.83 -2.44
C MET A 215 -44.45 22.15 -2.06
N LEU A 216 -44.80 21.08 -2.76
CA LEU A 216 -45.90 20.21 -2.41
C LEU A 216 -45.29 18.95 -1.77
N PRO A 217 -45.28 18.82 -0.44
CA PRO A 217 -44.78 17.60 0.20
C PRO A 217 -45.75 16.44 -0.08
N TYR A 218 -45.21 15.24 -0.27
CA TYR A 218 -46.01 14.02 -0.52
C TYR A 218 -47.02 13.73 0.58
N GLY A 219 -46.80 14.21 1.81
CA GLY A 219 -47.77 14.07 2.91
C GLY A 219 -48.98 15.04 2.83
N PHE A 220 -49.11 15.86 1.76
CA PHE A 220 -50.26 16.74 1.56
C PHE A 220 -51.51 15.94 1.09
N GLU A 221 -51.25 14.85 0.38
CA GLU A 221 -52.31 13.91 -0.02
C GLU A 221 -52.44 12.83 1.07
N ASN A 222 -53.71 12.51 1.42
CA ASN A 222 -53.96 11.46 2.41
C ASN A 222 -53.71 10.10 1.76
N ASP A 223 -52.67 9.35 2.19
CA ASP A 223 -52.31 8.02 1.67
C ASP A 223 -53.50 7.04 1.64
N SER A 224 -54.48 7.21 2.51
CA SER A 224 -55.65 6.34 2.56
C SER A 224 -56.57 6.48 1.33
N THR A 225 -56.40 7.50 0.51
CA THR A 225 -57.18 7.73 -0.73
C THR A 225 -56.49 7.17 -1.97
N ILE A 226 -55.21 6.78 -1.85
CA ILE A 226 -54.39 6.30 -2.96
C ILE A 226 -54.54 4.78 -3.04
N VAL A 227 -55.20 4.27 -4.09
CA VAL A 227 -55.30 2.83 -4.38
C VAL A 227 -54.31 2.48 -5.48
N VAL A 228 -53.23 1.79 -5.10
CA VAL A 228 -52.24 1.30 -6.06
C VAL A 228 -52.69 -0.09 -6.55
N SER A 229 -52.80 -0.25 -7.85
CA SER A 229 -53.16 -1.53 -8.44
C SER A 229 -51.96 -2.48 -8.57
N ASP A 230 -52.20 -3.80 -8.53
CA ASP A 230 -51.16 -4.82 -8.74
C ASP A 230 -50.41 -4.64 -10.08
N SER A 231 -51.09 -4.10 -11.08
CA SER A 231 -50.49 -3.84 -12.39
C SER A 231 -49.45 -2.68 -12.33
N GLU A 232 -49.70 -1.65 -11.51
CA GLU A 232 -48.81 -0.52 -11.31
C GLU A 232 -47.57 -0.96 -10.50
N ILE A 233 -47.82 -1.76 -9.45
CA ILE A 233 -46.73 -2.37 -8.64
C ILE A 233 -45.81 -3.21 -9.54
N ARG A 234 -46.40 -4.05 -10.40
CA ARG A 234 -45.64 -4.91 -11.30
C ARG A 234 -44.84 -4.10 -12.33
N LYS A 235 -45.46 -3.06 -12.91
CA LYS A 235 -44.78 -2.15 -13.85
C LYS A 235 -43.63 -1.43 -13.20
N TYR A 236 -43.81 -0.93 -11.99
CA TYR A 236 -42.73 -0.28 -11.22
C TYR A 236 -41.60 -1.25 -10.90
N TYR A 237 -41.93 -2.45 -10.41
CA TYR A 237 -40.95 -3.50 -10.13
C TYR A 237 -40.15 -3.89 -11.37
N ASP A 238 -40.82 -4.09 -12.51
CA ASP A 238 -40.16 -4.46 -13.77
C ASP A 238 -39.18 -3.38 -14.26
N ALA A 239 -39.54 -2.11 -14.08
CA ALA A 239 -38.64 -0.98 -14.39
C ALA A 239 -37.46 -0.87 -13.45
N HIS A 240 -37.60 -1.32 -12.21
CA HIS A 240 -36.58 -1.12 -11.14
C HIS A 240 -35.98 -2.43 -10.61
N LYS A 241 -36.06 -3.54 -11.34
CA LYS A 241 -35.56 -4.87 -10.94
C LYS A 241 -34.11 -4.87 -10.44
N LYS A 242 -33.27 -3.93 -10.93
CA LYS A 242 -31.88 -3.84 -10.54
C LYS A 242 -31.69 -3.46 -9.06
N PHE A 243 -32.63 -2.75 -8.47
CA PHE A 243 -32.59 -2.32 -7.07
C PHE A 243 -33.11 -3.38 -6.08
N TYR A 244 -33.90 -4.36 -6.58
CA TYR A 244 -34.50 -5.40 -5.76
C TYR A 244 -33.77 -6.75 -5.83
N LYS A 245 -32.44 -6.69 -5.90
CA LYS A 245 -31.60 -7.90 -5.86
C LYS A 245 -31.37 -8.34 -4.43
N GLN A 246 -31.82 -9.51 -4.09
CA GLN A 246 -31.55 -10.18 -2.83
C GLN A 246 -30.27 -11.02 -3.00
N GLN A 247 -29.34 -10.93 -2.05
CA GLN A 247 -28.18 -11.82 -2.02
C GLN A 247 -28.64 -13.24 -1.71
N ALA A 248 -27.98 -14.23 -2.30
CA ALA A 248 -28.28 -15.62 -2.04
C ALA A 248 -28.06 -15.90 -0.54
N SER A 249 -29.15 -16.25 0.16
CA SER A 249 -29.10 -16.71 1.55
C SER A 249 -29.39 -18.21 1.57
N ARG A 250 -28.72 -18.93 2.49
CA ARG A 250 -29.09 -20.30 2.86
C ARG A 250 -29.94 -20.22 4.14
N ASP A 251 -31.11 -20.80 4.09
CA ASP A 251 -31.90 -21.13 5.27
C ASP A 251 -31.31 -22.36 5.96
#